data_80dd6b0c681f346a842b37cc5e02f3ce
#
_entry.id   80dd6b0c681f346a842b37cc5e02f3ce
#
_cell.length_a   1.000
_cell.length_b   1.000
_cell.length_c   1.000
_cell.angle_alpha   90.00
_cell.angle_beta   90.00
_cell.angle_gamma   90.00
#
_symmetry.space_group_name_H-M   'P 1'
#
loop_
_entity.id
_entity.type
_entity.pdbx_description
1 polymer ?
#
loop_
_entity_poly.entity_id
_entity_poly.type
_entity_poly.pdbx_seq_one_letter_code
_entity_poly.pdbx_strand_id
1 'polypeptide(L)'
;MHLFRSSDGTALNYRSMGKGYPIVMVHSVYMNHTVFEDIAKRLSRYFQVILVDLRGHGYSDKPLAIDFHDYSQDLKELMEFLYIECATFIAIEMESAVALDLVQRDPKKVSELILINPTVSGEGLPHERLFRKYAETIRTWSDSEQDKFLEKHLYYAKGKVRKFLKSVNDSAALLTDYEKNAVDQSFTDFELGESLSEVQVRTLVIAGVANERIAPSETENIAELMPNATYELFKKSGVYPFVEEKEKFLKTVKNFMQRTTHNMDL
;
A
#
# COMPACT_ATOMS: atom_id res chain seq x y z
N MET A 1 5.19 15.28 -12.66
CA MET A 1 3.97 14.52 -12.87
C MET A 1 4.01 14.03 -14.30
N HIS A 2 3.88 12.75 -14.51
CA HIS A 2 3.94 12.12 -15.83
C HIS A 2 2.72 11.23 -16.02
N LEU A 3 2.28 11.05 -17.26
CA LEU A 3 1.22 10.12 -17.61
C LEU A 3 1.79 8.97 -18.41
N PHE A 4 1.39 7.77 -18.05
CA PHE A 4 1.59 6.53 -18.79
C PHE A 4 0.20 6.01 -19.22
N ARG A 5 0.08 5.47 -20.42
CA ARG A 5 -1.16 4.85 -20.90
C ARG A 5 -0.95 3.35 -21.03
N SER A 6 -1.75 2.58 -20.29
CA SER A 6 -1.74 1.12 -20.34
C SER A 6 -2.33 0.59 -21.66
N SER A 7 -2.17 -0.69 -21.91
CA SER A 7 -2.63 -1.36 -23.14
C SER A 7 -4.15 -1.32 -23.34
N ASP A 8 -4.92 -1.24 -22.24
CA ASP A 8 -6.37 -1.05 -22.29
C ASP A 8 -6.81 0.41 -22.51
N GLY A 9 -5.85 1.33 -22.55
CA GLY A 9 -6.06 2.75 -22.75
C GLY A 9 -6.18 3.59 -21.49
N THR A 10 -6.17 2.98 -20.29
CA THR A 10 -6.22 3.70 -19.00
C THR A 10 -4.96 4.54 -18.80
N ALA A 11 -5.12 5.82 -18.50
CA ALA A 11 -3.99 6.70 -18.20
C ALA A 11 -3.68 6.68 -16.70
N LEU A 12 -2.44 6.38 -16.35
CA LEU A 12 -1.93 6.39 -14.99
C LEU A 12 -1.00 7.56 -14.75
N ASN A 13 -1.22 8.27 -13.65
CA ASN A 13 -0.30 9.29 -13.18
C ASN A 13 0.82 8.65 -12.37
N TYR A 14 2.06 9.02 -12.68
CA TYR A 14 3.21 8.59 -11.90
C TYR A 14 4.24 9.69 -11.72
N ARG A 15 5.13 9.48 -10.77
CA ARG A 15 6.28 10.33 -10.50
C ARG A 15 7.50 9.47 -10.25
N SER A 16 8.62 9.75 -10.92
CA SER A 16 9.90 9.09 -10.68
C SER A 16 10.89 10.08 -10.07
N MET A 17 11.63 9.66 -9.05
CA MET A 17 12.60 10.46 -8.32
C MET A 17 13.85 9.65 -8.01
N GLY A 18 15.02 10.30 -8.03
CA GLY A 18 16.30 9.65 -7.73
C GLY A 18 16.80 8.80 -8.87
N LYS A 19 17.82 8.00 -8.58
CA LYS A 19 18.48 7.05 -9.49
C LYS A 19 18.95 5.83 -8.70
N GLY A 20 19.26 4.75 -9.40
CA GLY A 20 19.72 3.50 -8.81
C GLY A 20 18.64 2.43 -8.82
N TYR A 21 18.68 1.53 -7.85
CA TYR A 21 17.76 0.41 -7.79
C TYR A 21 16.30 0.86 -7.63
N PRO A 22 15.34 0.33 -8.42
CA PRO A 22 13.98 0.84 -8.44
C PRO A 22 13.13 0.35 -7.25
N ILE A 23 12.36 1.29 -6.70
CA ILE A 23 11.30 1.05 -5.71
C ILE A 23 9.99 1.58 -6.29
N VAL A 24 8.96 0.76 -6.33
CA VAL A 24 7.59 1.16 -6.67
C VAL A 24 6.79 1.24 -5.36
N MET A 25 6.14 2.38 -5.11
CA MET A 25 5.35 2.60 -3.91
C MET A 25 3.86 2.71 -4.27
N VAL A 26 3.06 1.85 -3.65
CA VAL A 26 1.62 1.69 -3.92
C VAL A 26 0.82 2.19 -2.72
N HIS A 27 0.05 3.26 -2.92
CA HIS A 27 -0.74 3.95 -1.90
C HIS A 27 -1.98 3.16 -1.47
N SER A 28 -2.61 3.51 -0.35
CA SER A 28 -3.86 2.89 0.12
C SER A 28 -5.11 3.41 -0.60
N VAL A 29 -6.20 2.63 -0.52
CA VAL A 29 -7.54 2.95 -1.08
C VAL A 29 -7.94 4.39 -0.76
N TYR A 30 -8.50 5.07 -1.73
CA TYR A 30 -8.93 6.47 -1.70
C TYR A 30 -7.82 7.50 -1.45
N MET A 31 -6.58 7.08 -1.37
CA MET A 31 -5.42 7.98 -1.33
C MET A 31 -4.81 8.18 -2.72
N ASN A 32 -3.64 8.75 -2.78
CA ASN A 32 -2.84 8.90 -3.99
C ASN A 32 -1.35 8.86 -3.65
N HIS A 33 -0.50 8.99 -4.65
CA HIS A 33 0.94 8.95 -4.52
C HIS A 33 1.53 9.90 -3.46
N THR A 34 0.84 10.97 -3.08
CA THR A 34 1.36 11.95 -2.09
C THR A 34 1.48 11.38 -0.68
N VAL A 35 0.79 10.26 -0.39
CA VAL A 35 0.93 9.50 0.88
C VAL A 35 2.39 9.16 1.17
N PHE A 36 3.14 8.80 0.14
CA PHE A 36 4.54 8.41 0.29
C PHE A 36 5.55 9.50 -0.06
N GLU A 37 5.12 10.72 -0.42
CA GLU A 37 6.00 11.73 -0.97
C GLU A 37 7.18 12.09 -0.05
N ASP A 38 6.96 12.22 1.26
CA ASP A 38 8.02 12.53 2.21
C ASP A 38 9.04 11.39 2.35
N ILE A 39 8.56 10.15 2.41
CA ILE A 39 9.41 8.95 2.46
C ILE A 39 10.16 8.77 1.13
N ALA A 40 9.48 8.94 0.02
CA ALA A 40 10.07 8.86 -1.31
C ALA A 40 11.21 9.87 -1.51
N LYS A 41 11.05 11.13 -1.07
CA LYS A 41 12.11 12.14 -1.08
C LYS A 41 13.35 11.72 -0.26
N ARG A 42 13.16 10.96 0.82
CA ARG A 42 14.28 10.44 1.64
C ARG A 42 14.96 9.24 0.98
N LEU A 43 14.18 8.31 0.44
CA LEU A 43 14.69 7.12 -0.24
C LEU A 43 15.33 7.45 -1.60
N SER A 44 14.83 8.46 -2.32
CA SER A 44 15.36 8.88 -3.62
C SER A 44 16.79 9.41 -3.61
N ARG A 45 17.38 9.59 -2.43
CA ARG A 45 18.83 9.87 -2.28
C ARG A 45 19.70 8.65 -2.60
N TYR A 46 19.12 7.44 -2.57
CA TYR A 46 19.83 6.18 -2.71
C TYR A 46 19.22 5.25 -3.77
N PHE A 47 17.96 5.47 -4.13
CA PHE A 47 17.16 4.60 -4.98
C PHE A 47 16.42 5.41 -6.05
N GLN A 48 16.04 4.77 -7.13
CA GLN A 48 15.01 5.31 -8.01
C GLN A 48 13.64 4.98 -7.40
N VAL A 49 12.86 5.98 -7.02
CA VAL A 49 11.55 5.79 -6.41
C VAL A 49 10.46 6.19 -7.39
N ILE A 50 9.57 5.26 -7.68
CA ILE A 50 8.39 5.44 -8.52
C ILE A 50 7.16 5.49 -7.61
N LEU A 51 6.46 6.62 -7.64
CA LEU A 51 5.17 6.81 -7.02
C LEU A 51 4.11 6.74 -8.13
N VAL A 52 3.06 5.96 -7.94
CA VAL A 52 1.97 5.80 -8.91
C VAL A 52 0.64 6.11 -8.25
N ASP A 53 -0.27 6.76 -8.97
CA ASP A 53 -1.69 6.73 -8.65
C ASP A 53 -2.30 5.53 -9.37
N LEU A 54 -2.85 4.58 -8.63
CA LEU A 54 -3.53 3.44 -9.22
C LEU A 54 -4.75 3.89 -10.03
N ARG A 55 -5.20 3.09 -11.01
CA ARG A 55 -6.48 3.33 -11.69
C ARG A 55 -7.59 3.55 -10.64
N GLY A 56 -8.55 4.39 -10.94
CA GLY A 56 -9.58 4.77 -9.96
C GLY A 56 -9.14 5.79 -8.90
N HIS A 57 -7.86 6.18 -8.85
CA HIS A 57 -7.33 7.04 -7.77
C HIS A 57 -6.57 8.26 -8.29
N GLY A 58 -6.45 9.26 -7.43
CA GLY A 58 -5.62 10.45 -7.67
C GLY A 58 -5.88 11.12 -9.01
N TYR A 59 -4.80 11.27 -9.78
CA TYR A 59 -4.83 11.87 -11.13
C TYR A 59 -4.84 10.83 -12.26
N SER A 60 -4.95 9.54 -11.92
CA SER A 60 -5.18 8.48 -12.91
C SER A 60 -6.62 8.45 -13.37
N ASP A 61 -6.87 7.81 -14.53
CA ASP A 61 -8.22 7.59 -15.04
C ASP A 61 -9.06 6.78 -14.05
N LYS A 62 -10.38 7.01 -14.07
CA LYS A 62 -11.37 6.44 -13.16
C LYS A 62 -12.41 5.62 -13.93
N PRO A 63 -12.04 4.40 -14.36
CA PRO A 63 -12.99 3.49 -15.02
C PRO A 63 -14.18 3.18 -14.10
N LEU A 64 -15.36 3.00 -14.67
CA LEU A 64 -16.57 2.63 -13.91
C LEU A 64 -16.66 1.12 -13.65
N ALA A 65 -15.75 0.34 -14.21
CA ALA A 65 -15.55 -1.08 -13.91
C ALA A 65 -14.05 -1.35 -13.84
N ILE A 66 -13.61 -2.01 -12.79
CA ILE A 66 -12.21 -2.33 -12.53
C ILE A 66 -12.17 -3.79 -12.08
N ASP A 67 -11.36 -4.61 -12.75
CA ASP A 67 -11.01 -5.95 -12.25
C ASP A 67 -9.82 -5.82 -11.30
N PHE A 68 -9.78 -6.64 -10.24
CA PHE A 68 -8.67 -6.60 -9.28
C PHE A 68 -7.30 -6.81 -9.96
N HIS A 69 -7.23 -7.68 -10.95
CA HIS A 69 -6.01 -7.95 -11.69
C HIS A 69 -5.52 -6.80 -12.59
N ASP A 70 -6.40 -5.85 -12.93
CA ASP A 70 -6.01 -4.68 -13.70
C ASP A 70 -4.94 -3.85 -12.98
N TYR A 71 -4.97 -3.80 -11.64
CA TYR A 71 -3.99 -3.05 -10.86
C TYR A 71 -2.57 -3.60 -11.02
N SER A 72 -2.40 -4.91 -10.91
CA SER A 72 -1.10 -5.54 -11.08
C SER A 72 -0.61 -5.49 -12.52
N GLN A 73 -1.52 -5.60 -13.48
CA GLN A 73 -1.22 -5.44 -14.90
C GLN A 73 -0.72 -4.02 -15.21
N ASP A 74 -1.37 -3.00 -14.67
CA ASP A 74 -0.96 -1.60 -14.79
C ASP A 74 0.47 -1.37 -14.29
N LEU A 75 0.77 -1.92 -13.10
CA LEU A 75 2.10 -1.79 -12.50
C LEU A 75 3.17 -2.48 -13.37
N LYS A 76 2.86 -3.66 -13.90
CA LYS A 76 3.74 -4.37 -14.83
C LYS A 76 4.02 -3.54 -16.07
N GLU A 77 2.99 -3.02 -16.74
CA GLU A 77 3.12 -2.25 -17.96
C GLU A 77 3.83 -0.91 -17.72
N LEU A 78 3.58 -0.26 -16.57
CA LEU A 78 4.33 0.93 -16.16
C LEU A 78 5.83 0.64 -16.01
N MET A 79 6.19 -0.49 -15.39
CA MET A 79 7.59 -0.91 -15.29
C MET A 79 8.20 -1.13 -16.66
N GLU A 80 7.51 -1.80 -17.58
CA GLU A 80 7.96 -2.03 -18.95
C GLU A 80 8.16 -0.72 -19.72
N PHE A 81 7.23 0.22 -19.59
CA PHE A 81 7.34 1.56 -20.14
C PHE A 81 8.56 2.32 -19.60
N LEU A 82 8.89 2.14 -18.33
CA LEU A 82 10.05 2.76 -17.67
C LEU A 82 11.35 1.97 -17.86
N TYR A 83 11.34 0.89 -18.63
CA TYR A 83 12.49 -0.02 -18.82
C TYR A 83 13.01 -0.59 -17.49
N ILE A 84 12.12 -0.85 -16.54
CA ILE A 84 12.41 -1.48 -15.24
C ILE A 84 12.13 -2.97 -15.36
N GLU A 85 13.19 -3.77 -15.30
CA GLU A 85 13.06 -5.23 -15.38
C GLU A 85 12.46 -5.81 -14.09
N CYS A 86 12.94 -5.34 -12.94
CA CYS A 86 12.58 -5.82 -11.61
C CYS A 86 12.67 -4.69 -10.58
N ALA A 87 11.79 -4.66 -9.59
CA ALA A 87 11.75 -3.62 -8.55
C ALA A 87 11.40 -4.18 -7.17
N THR A 88 11.76 -3.44 -6.11
CA THR A 88 11.16 -3.61 -4.78
C THR A 88 9.80 -2.90 -4.75
N PHE A 89 8.78 -3.56 -4.21
CA PHE A 89 7.47 -2.94 -4.00
C PHE A 89 7.26 -2.62 -2.53
N ILE A 90 6.79 -1.39 -2.25
CA ILE A 90 6.31 -0.97 -0.93
C ILE A 90 4.82 -0.69 -1.07
N ALA A 91 3.99 -1.48 -0.39
CA ALA A 91 2.55 -1.37 -0.45
C ALA A 91 1.91 -1.35 0.94
N ILE A 92 0.74 -0.76 1.06
CA ILE A 92 0.05 -0.59 2.35
C ILE A 92 -1.38 -1.13 2.27
N GLU A 93 -1.80 -1.84 3.31
CA GLU A 93 -3.16 -2.35 3.50
C GLU A 93 -3.66 -3.22 2.33
N MET A 94 -4.79 -2.89 1.72
CA MET A 94 -5.38 -3.67 0.61
C MET A 94 -4.49 -3.71 -0.63
N GLU A 95 -3.79 -2.63 -0.92
CA GLU A 95 -2.90 -2.57 -2.08
C GLU A 95 -1.64 -3.43 -1.91
N SER A 96 -1.40 -3.96 -0.70
CA SER A 96 -0.46 -5.06 -0.51
C SER A 96 -0.85 -6.29 -1.34
N ALA A 97 -2.17 -6.54 -1.49
CA ALA A 97 -2.68 -7.61 -2.35
C ALA A 97 -2.36 -7.38 -3.83
N VAL A 98 -2.36 -6.13 -4.30
CA VAL A 98 -1.95 -5.80 -5.68
C VAL A 98 -0.49 -6.17 -5.94
N ALA A 99 0.39 -5.88 -4.99
CA ALA A 99 1.80 -6.27 -5.11
C ALA A 99 2.00 -7.78 -5.04
N LEU A 100 1.22 -8.48 -4.21
CA LEU A 100 1.21 -9.94 -4.12
C LEU A 100 0.66 -10.59 -5.41
N ASP A 101 -0.42 -10.06 -5.99
CA ASP A 101 -0.95 -10.51 -7.27
C ASP A 101 0.09 -10.39 -8.39
N LEU A 102 0.84 -9.28 -8.42
CA LEU A 102 1.94 -9.12 -9.37
C LEU A 102 3.03 -10.21 -9.18
N VAL A 103 3.39 -10.53 -7.94
CA VAL A 103 4.36 -11.61 -7.66
C VAL A 103 3.85 -12.96 -8.16
N GLN A 104 2.58 -13.26 -7.96
CA GLN A 104 2.00 -14.54 -8.40
C GLN A 104 1.94 -14.65 -9.92
N ARG A 105 1.61 -13.56 -10.60
CA ARG A 105 1.46 -13.54 -12.07
C ARG A 105 2.78 -13.39 -12.82
N ASP A 106 3.70 -12.61 -12.29
CA ASP A 106 5.02 -12.37 -12.89
C ASP A 106 6.10 -12.17 -11.81
N PRO A 107 6.56 -13.25 -11.13
CA PRO A 107 7.49 -13.16 -10.02
C PRO A 107 8.84 -12.54 -10.39
N LYS A 108 9.19 -12.50 -11.68
CA LYS A 108 10.43 -11.87 -12.14
C LYS A 108 10.42 -10.35 -12.05
N LYS A 109 9.24 -9.74 -12.00
CA LYS A 109 9.07 -8.28 -11.87
C LYS A 109 9.31 -7.77 -10.46
N VAL A 110 9.31 -8.65 -9.45
CA VAL A 110 9.39 -8.27 -8.04
C VAL A 110 10.60 -8.91 -7.40
N SER A 111 11.57 -8.11 -6.97
CA SER A 111 12.75 -8.59 -6.25
C SER A 111 12.51 -8.74 -4.77
N GLU A 112 11.76 -7.82 -4.19
CA GLU A 112 11.46 -7.77 -2.76
C GLU A 112 10.09 -7.12 -2.53
N LEU A 113 9.44 -7.50 -1.43
CA LEU A 113 8.22 -6.88 -0.95
C LEU A 113 8.44 -6.22 0.42
N ILE A 114 7.84 -5.05 0.61
CA ILE A 114 7.68 -4.40 1.92
C ILE A 114 6.20 -4.09 2.06
N LEU A 115 5.52 -4.88 2.88
CA LEU A 115 4.07 -4.84 3.06
C LEU A 115 3.76 -4.20 4.42
N ILE A 116 2.94 -3.15 4.42
CA ILE A 116 2.61 -2.37 5.62
C ILE A 116 1.15 -2.65 5.98
N ASN A 117 0.91 -3.30 7.13
CA ASN A 117 -0.41 -3.74 7.56
C ASN A 117 -1.18 -4.45 6.42
N PRO A 118 -0.62 -5.48 5.76
CA PRO A 118 -1.24 -6.10 4.60
C PRO A 118 -2.57 -6.80 4.92
N THR A 119 -3.43 -6.88 3.91
CA THR A 119 -4.53 -7.84 3.84
C THR A 119 -4.40 -8.66 2.56
N VAL A 120 -4.93 -9.86 2.56
CA VAL A 120 -4.82 -10.84 1.46
C VAL A 120 -6.17 -11.35 0.97
N SER A 121 -7.25 -10.81 1.52
CA SER A 121 -8.63 -11.15 1.19
C SER A 121 -9.47 -9.90 1.05
N GLY A 122 -10.39 -9.91 0.08
CA GLY A 122 -11.43 -8.89 -0.11
C GLY A 122 -12.59 -8.99 0.88
N GLU A 123 -12.58 -9.97 1.78
CA GLU A 123 -13.65 -10.17 2.75
C GLU A 123 -13.73 -9.02 3.76
N GLY A 124 -14.66 -8.10 3.50
CA GLY A 124 -14.89 -6.88 4.28
C GLY A 124 -13.76 -5.85 4.15
N LEU A 125 -14.05 -4.79 3.42
CA LEU A 125 -13.12 -3.67 3.24
C LEU A 125 -12.57 -3.17 4.59
N PRO A 126 -11.27 -2.95 4.75
CA PRO A 126 -10.66 -2.60 6.04
C PRO A 126 -11.32 -1.39 6.72
N HIS A 127 -11.72 -0.37 5.97
CA HIS A 127 -12.41 0.80 6.54
C HIS A 127 -13.79 0.47 7.11
N GLU A 128 -14.51 -0.53 6.56
CA GLU A 128 -15.79 -1.00 7.10
C GLU A 128 -15.63 -1.90 8.32
N ARG A 129 -14.55 -2.71 8.38
CA ARG A 129 -14.32 -3.65 9.49
C ARG A 129 -14.35 -2.95 10.84
N LEU A 130 -13.66 -1.83 10.97
CA LEU A 130 -13.61 -1.07 12.22
C LEU A 130 -14.96 -0.46 12.57
N PHE A 131 -15.66 0.10 11.58
CA PHE A 131 -17.01 0.62 11.78
C PHE A 131 -17.98 -0.48 12.22
N ARG A 132 -17.97 -1.63 11.54
CA ARG A 132 -18.81 -2.80 11.92
C ARG A 132 -18.50 -3.28 13.34
N LYS A 133 -17.22 -3.34 13.72
CA LYS A 133 -16.78 -3.75 15.06
C LYS A 133 -17.40 -2.89 16.17
N TYR A 134 -17.53 -1.60 15.94
CA TYR A 134 -18.02 -0.63 16.92
C TYR A 134 -19.43 -0.09 16.62
N ALA A 135 -20.13 -0.64 15.64
CA ALA A 135 -21.42 -0.13 15.15
C ALA A 135 -22.45 0.07 16.28
N GLU A 136 -22.58 -0.88 17.21
CA GLU A 136 -23.50 -0.79 18.34
C GLU A 136 -23.23 0.44 19.24
N THR A 137 -21.96 0.86 19.32
CA THR A 137 -21.56 2.00 20.16
C THR A 137 -21.73 3.33 19.43
N ILE A 138 -21.40 3.36 18.11
CA ILE A 138 -21.23 4.66 17.41
C ILE A 138 -22.31 4.99 16.38
N ARG A 139 -23.19 4.05 16.02
CA ARG A 139 -24.19 4.21 14.93
C ARG A 139 -25.12 5.41 15.08
N THR A 140 -25.33 5.90 16.32
CA THR A 140 -26.20 7.05 16.60
C THR A 140 -25.43 8.37 16.74
N TRP A 141 -24.11 8.32 16.65
CA TRP A 141 -23.27 9.50 16.80
C TRP A 141 -23.15 10.26 15.48
N SER A 142 -22.80 11.52 15.54
CA SER A 142 -22.45 12.30 14.34
C SER A 142 -21.16 11.77 13.72
N ASP A 143 -20.97 11.96 12.40
CA ASP A 143 -19.80 11.53 11.67
C ASP A 143 -18.49 12.01 12.34
N SER A 144 -18.46 13.27 12.80
CA SER A 144 -17.30 13.84 13.51
C SER A 144 -16.99 13.14 14.84
N GLU A 145 -18.01 12.63 15.54
CA GLU A 145 -17.81 11.87 16.79
C GLU A 145 -17.34 10.45 16.48
N GLN A 146 -17.91 9.83 15.45
CA GLN A 146 -17.50 8.53 14.96
C GLN A 146 -16.02 8.57 14.54
N ASP A 147 -15.62 9.53 13.71
CA ASP A 147 -14.24 9.71 13.27
C ASP A 147 -13.26 9.86 14.44
N LYS A 148 -13.59 10.73 15.40
CA LYS A 148 -12.75 10.92 16.60
C LYS A 148 -12.62 9.67 17.46
N PHE A 149 -13.67 8.86 17.51
CA PHE A 149 -13.64 7.59 18.22
C PHE A 149 -12.78 6.58 17.47
N LEU A 150 -13.02 6.41 16.17
CA LEU A 150 -12.29 5.45 15.33
C LEU A 150 -10.79 5.75 15.26
N GLU A 151 -10.39 7.03 15.22
CA GLU A 151 -8.98 7.42 15.26
C GLU A 151 -8.20 6.83 16.47
N LYS A 152 -8.87 6.55 17.60
CA LYS A 152 -8.23 5.96 18.78
C LYS A 152 -7.82 4.50 18.54
N HIS A 153 -8.49 3.86 17.59
CA HIS A 153 -8.31 2.46 17.21
C HIS A 153 -7.49 2.29 15.93
N LEU A 154 -7.02 3.41 15.37
CA LEU A 154 -6.23 3.43 14.14
C LEU A 154 -4.81 3.95 14.36
N TYR A 155 -4.61 4.90 15.26
CA TYR A 155 -3.37 5.67 15.37
C TYR A 155 -2.84 5.73 16.80
N TYR A 156 -1.56 5.44 16.95
CA TYR A 156 -0.84 5.66 18.20
C TYR A 156 -0.58 7.15 18.41
N ALA A 157 0.03 7.81 17.42
CA ALA A 157 0.40 9.23 17.45
C ALA A 157 -0.60 10.10 16.66
N LYS A 158 -1.86 10.16 17.10
CA LYS A 158 -2.98 10.85 16.43
C LYS A 158 -2.65 12.25 15.91
N GLY A 159 -1.92 13.05 16.69
CA GLY A 159 -1.53 14.41 16.30
C GLY A 159 -0.60 14.44 15.07
N LYS A 160 0.35 13.51 14.97
CA LYS A 160 1.21 13.37 13.79
C LYS A 160 0.41 12.96 12.57
N VAL A 161 -0.48 11.97 12.73
CA VAL A 161 -1.31 11.45 11.62
C VAL A 161 -2.29 12.52 11.14
N ARG A 162 -2.97 13.25 12.01
CA ARG A 162 -3.84 14.37 11.60
C ARG A 162 -3.09 15.45 10.82
N LYS A 163 -1.86 15.79 11.24
CA LYS A 163 -1.02 16.74 10.50
C LYS A 163 -0.64 16.19 9.13
N PHE A 164 -0.29 14.92 9.06
CA PHE A 164 0.03 14.23 7.82
C PHE A 164 -1.18 14.20 6.88
N LEU A 165 -2.35 13.75 7.33
CA LEU A 165 -3.56 13.67 6.51
C LEU A 165 -4.02 15.04 5.97
N LYS A 166 -3.75 16.12 6.70
CA LYS A 166 -3.97 17.50 6.19
C LYS A 166 -3.00 17.89 5.07
N SER A 167 -1.84 17.25 4.98
CA SER A 167 -0.80 17.56 3.98
C SER A 167 -0.87 16.69 2.73
N VAL A 168 -1.63 15.59 2.75
CA VAL A 168 -1.85 14.75 1.57
C VAL A 168 -3.15 15.11 0.88
N ASN A 169 -3.19 14.95 -0.44
CA ASN A 169 -4.42 15.16 -1.20
C ASN A 169 -5.39 14.02 -0.91
N ASP A 170 -6.58 14.37 -0.46
CA ASP A 170 -7.70 13.43 -0.32
C ASP A 170 -8.29 13.16 -1.71
N SER A 171 -7.92 12.05 -2.32
CA SER A 171 -8.43 11.69 -3.65
C SER A 171 -9.86 11.17 -3.62
N ALA A 172 -10.38 10.72 -2.47
CA ALA A 172 -11.78 10.32 -2.34
C ALA A 172 -12.74 11.49 -2.59
N ALA A 173 -12.36 12.70 -2.19
CA ALA A 173 -13.17 13.90 -2.43
C ALA A 173 -13.34 14.25 -3.92
N LEU A 174 -12.52 13.68 -4.79
CA LEU A 174 -12.56 13.87 -6.25
C LEU A 174 -13.34 12.77 -6.98
N LEU A 175 -13.86 11.78 -6.27
CA LEU A 175 -14.58 10.64 -6.85
C LEU A 175 -16.09 10.85 -6.73
N THR A 176 -16.79 10.54 -7.80
CA THR A 176 -18.24 10.34 -7.79
C THR A 176 -18.57 9.05 -7.04
N ASP A 177 -19.83 8.86 -6.64
CA ASP A 177 -20.24 7.62 -5.96
C ASP A 177 -20.10 6.39 -6.86
N TYR A 178 -20.28 6.55 -8.19
CA TYR A 178 -20.04 5.46 -9.16
C TYR A 178 -18.58 5.06 -9.23
N GLU A 179 -17.65 6.01 -9.23
CA GLU A 179 -16.21 5.75 -9.26
C GLU A 179 -15.74 5.12 -7.95
N LYS A 180 -16.25 5.56 -6.80
CA LYS A 180 -16.01 4.91 -5.51
C LYS A 180 -16.50 3.47 -5.51
N ASN A 181 -17.73 3.24 -5.99
CA ASN A 181 -18.28 1.89 -6.08
C ASN A 181 -17.45 0.99 -6.99
N ALA A 182 -16.91 1.50 -8.11
CA ALA A 182 -16.02 0.73 -8.99
C ALA A 182 -14.74 0.30 -8.28
N VAL A 183 -14.14 1.20 -7.48
CA VAL A 183 -12.97 0.88 -6.64
C VAL A 183 -13.33 -0.15 -5.58
N ASP A 184 -14.43 0.05 -4.84
CA ASP A 184 -14.86 -0.88 -3.77
C ASP A 184 -15.12 -2.28 -4.33
N GLN A 185 -15.85 -2.37 -5.45
CA GLN A 185 -16.16 -3.64 -6.10
C GLN A 185 -14.88 -4.37 -6.55
N SER A 186 -13.88 -3.65 -7.03
CA SER A 186 -12.62 -4.26 -7.48
C SER A 186 -11.85 -4.98 -6.38
N PHE A 187 -12.12 -4.64 -5.12
CA PHE A 187 -11.46 -5.24 -3.95
C PHE A 187 -12.37 -6.21 -3.14
N THR A 188 -13.52 -6.62 -3.67
CA THR A 188 -14.43 -7.51 -2.91
C THR A 188 -14.17 -8.99 -3.10
N ASP A 189 -13.70 -9.42 -4.26
CA ASP A 189 -13.70 -10.83 -4.66
C ASP A 189 -12.30 -11.44 -4.84
N PHE A 190 -11.26 -10.83 -4.26
CA PHE A 190 -9.92 -11.41 -4.30
C PHE A 190 -9.62 -12.25 -3.04
N GLU A 191 -8.89 -13.36 -3.21
CA GLU A 191 -8.39 -14.20 -2.15
C GLU A 191 -6.99 -14.72 -2.50
N LEU A 192 -5.99 -14.31 -1.74
CA LEU A 192 -4.58 -14.63 -1.97
C LEU A 192 -3.97 -15.46 -0.82
N GLY A 193 -4.72 -15.71 0.25
CA GLY A 193 -4.20 -16.37 1.45
C GLY A 193 -3.63 -17.76 1.19
N GLU A 194 -4.31 -18.56 0.37
CA GLU A 194 -3.89 -19.94 0.05
C GLU A 194 -2.57 -19.99 -0.74
N SER A 195 -2.28 -18.97 -1.53
CA SER A 195 -1.08 -18.91 -2.39
C SER A 195 0.13 -18.22 -1.75
N LEU A 196 0.01 -17.71 -0.52
CA LEU A 196 1.14 -17.05 0.18
C LEU A 196 2.36 -17.98 0.38
N SER A 197 2.13 -19.27 0.56
CA SER A 197 3.21 -20.28 0.69
C SER A 197 4.05 -20.42 -0.59
N GLU A 198 3.53 -19.98 -1.73
CA GLU A 198 4.23 -20.02 -3.02
C GLU A 198 5.06 -18.77 -3.27
N VAL A 199 4.87 -17.71 -2.49
CA VAL A 199 5.59 -16.44 -2.62
C VAL A 199 7.02 -16.59 -2.13
N GLN A 200 7.97 -16.82 -3.04
CA GLN A 200 9.38 -17.02 -2.74
C GLN A 200 10.17 -15.71 -2.62
N VAL A 201 9.55 -14.59 -2.94
CA VAL A 201 10.18 -13.28 -2.90
C VAL A 201 10.48 -12.89 -1.45
N ARG A 202 11.67 -12.36 -1.19
CA ARG A 202 12.05 -11.87 0.14
C ARG A 202 11.12 -10.73 0.55
N THR A 203 10.44 -10.89 1.69
CA THR A 203 9.38 -10.00 2.13
C THR A 203 9.64 -9.45 3.53
N LEU A 204 9.43 -8.16 3.71
CA LEU A 204 9.33 -7.50 5.02
C LEU A 204 7.87 -7.14 5.27
N VAL A 205 7.30 -7.71 6.32
CA VAL A 205 5.91 -7.44 6.74
C VAL A 205 5.95 -6.57 7.99
N ILE A 206 5.34 -5.39 7.92
CA ILE A 206 5.34 -4.38 8.98
C ILE A 206 3.93 -4.25 9.54
N ALA A 207 3.77 -4.36 10.86
CA ALA A 207 2.53 -4.09 11.58
C ALA A 207 2.66 -2.91 12.53
N GLY A 208 1.62 -2.08 12.63
CA GLY A 208 1.48 -1.07 13.67
C GLY A 208 0.59 -1.57 14.82
N VAL A 209 1.09 -1.52 16.06
CA VAL A 209 0.39 -2.10 17.23
C VAL A 209 -0.99 -1.52 17.48
N ALA A 210 -1.22 -0.26 17.13
CA ALA A 210 -2.48 0.46 17.36
C ALA A 210 -3.48 0.33 16.19
N ASN A 211 -3.15 -0.43 15.14
CA ASN A 211 -4.08 -0.65 14.05
C ASN A 211 -5.07 -1.77 14.39
N GLU A 212 -6.28 -1.41 14.79
CA GLU A 212 -7.34 -2.39 15.03
C GLU A 212 -8.16 -2.71 13.77
N ARG A 213 -7.96 -1.99 12.68
CA ARG A 213 -8.61 -2.24 11.38
C ARG A 213 -8.04 -3.48 10.70
N ILE A 214 -6.71 -3.62 10.77
CA ILE A 214 -5.96 -4.82 10.41
C ILE A 214 -5.08 -5.14 11.62
N ALA A 215 -5.50 -6.14 12.39
CA ALA A 215 -4.83 -6.44 13.65
C ALA A 215 -3.36 -6.89 13.43
N PRO A 216 -2.43 -6.55 14.34
CA PRO A 216 -1.06 -7.02 14.25
C PRO A 216 -0.92 -8.54 14.13
N SER A 217 -1.81 -9.30 14.79
CA SER A 217 -1.85 -10.76 14.69
C SER A 217 -2.25 -11.26 13.29
N GLU A 218 -3.17 -10.56 12.61
CA GLU A 218 -3.53 -10.86 11.22
C GLU A 218 -2.33 -10.65 10.30
N THR A 219 -1.62 -9.54 10.49
CA THR A 219 -0.39 -9.21 9.75
C THR A 219 0.75 -10.22 10.03
N GLU A 220 0.89 -10.68 11.28
CA GLU A 220 1.88 -11.68 11.69
C GLU A 220 1.59 -13.03 11.03
N ASN A 221 0.33 -13.47 11.03
CA ASN A 221 -0.09 -14.70 10.35
C ASN A 221 0.23 -14.69 8.84
N ILE A 222 0.05 -13.54 8.18
CA ILE A 222 0.44 -13.37 6.77
C ILE A 222 1.95 -13.60 6.60
N ALA A 223 2.78 -13.05 7.50
CA ALA A 223 4.21 -13.24 7.45
C ALA A 223 4.61 -14.72 7.71
N GLU A 224 3.92 -15.41 8.62
CA GLU A 224 4.19 -16.83 8.91
C GLU A 224 3.86 -17.76 7.75
N LEU A 225 2.88 -17.40 6.91
CA LEU A 225 2.51 -18.17 5.72
C LEU A 225 3.51 -18.01 4.57
N MET A 226 4.33 -16.95 4.58
CA MET A 226 5.28 -16.65 3.50
C MET A 226 6.69 -17.18 3.83
N PRO A 227 7.30 -18.07 2.98
CA PRO A 227 8.56 -18.78 3.31
C PRO A 227 9.74 -17.86 3.60
N ASN A 228 9.82 -16.71 2.95
CA ASN A 228 10.96 -15.77 3.03
C ASN A 228 10.55 -14.41 3.65
N ALA A 229 9.52 -14.42 4.51
CA ALA A 229 9.09 -13.21 5.18
C ALA A 229 9.79 -12.96 6.52
N THR A 230 9.93 -11.69 6.85
CA THR A 230 10.36 -11.19 8.16
C THR A 230 9.28 -10.26 8.69
N TYR A 231 8.80 -10.50 9.90
CA TYR A 231 7.82 -9.66 10.57
C TYR A 231 8.49 -8.61 11.46
N GLU A 232 7.99 -7.38 11.42
CA GLU A 232 8.49 -6.26 12.24
C GLU A 232 7.32 -5.49 12.86
N LEU A 233 7.18 -5.53 14.19
CA LEU A 233 6.17 -4.79 14.92
C LEU A 233 6.63 -3.37 15.30
N PHE A 234 5.86 -2.38 14.87
CA PHE A 234 6.02 -0.98 15.20
C PHE A 234 5.17 -0.62 16.42
N LYS A 235 5.80 -0.58 17.60
CA LYS A 235 5.11 -0.49 18.90
C LYS A 235 4.49 0.87 19.20
N LYS A 236 4.85 1.91 18.44
CA LYS A 236 4.32 3.29 18.59
C LYS A 236 3.67 3.77 17.30
N SER A 237 3.06 2.86 16.56
CA SER A 237 2.39 3.12 15.29
C SER A 237 1.07 2.37 15.18
N GLY A 238 0.21 2.86 14.32
CA GLY A 238 -0.99 2.21 13.85
C GLY A 238 -0.95 2.03 12.33
N VAL A 239 -1.89 2.65 11.61
CA VAL A 239 -2.03 2.52 10.15
C VAL A 239 -0.78 3.01 9.39
N TYR A 240 -0.12 4.06 9.87
CA TYR A 240 0.97 4.73 9.16
C TYR A 240 2.33 4.67 9.88
N PRO A 241 3.00 3.51 9.97
CA PRO A 241 4.33 3.40 10.62
C PRO A 241 5.36 4.37 10.04
N PHE A 242 5.31 4.66 8.75
CA PHE A 242 6.19 5.60 8.07
C PHE A 242 5.95 7.09 8.43
N VAL A 243 4.83 7.39 9.11
CA VAL A 243 4.52 8.71 9.68
C VAL A 243 4.82 8.74 11.17
N GLU A 244 4.37 7.74 11.89
CA GLU A 244 4.36 7.71 13.35
C GLU A 244 5.74 7.39 13.93
N GLU A 245 6.46 6.42 13.34
CA GLU A 245 7.85 6.03 13.67
C GLU A 245 8.78 6.18 12.45
N LYS A 246 8.74 7.33 11.79
CA LYS A 246 9.39 7.59 10.49
C LYS A 246 10.87 7.18 10.43
N GLU A 247 11.67 7.54 11.42
CA GLU A 247 13.11 7.25 11.40
C GLU A 247 13.37 5.73 11.57
N LYS A 248 12.57 5.05 12.41
CA LYS A 248 12.60 3.60 12.52
C LYS A 248 12.23 2.97 11.17
N PHE A 249 11.15 3.43 10.53
CA PHE A 249 10.70 2.93 9.24
C PHE A 249 11.79 3.05 8.17
N LEU A 250 12.37 4.23 8.01
CA LEU A 250 13.44 4.45 7.03
C LEU A 250 14.68 3.58 7.28
N LYS A 251 15.06 3.41 8.56
CA LYS A 251 16.17 2.53 8.93
C LYS A 251 15.85 1.07 8.62
N THR A 252 14.66 0.60 8.96
CA THR A 252 14.22 -0.78 8.71
C THR A 252 14.20 -1.08 7.21
N VAL A 253 13.58 -0.21 6.40
CA VAL A 253 13.55 -0.34 4.93
C VAL A 253 14.96 -0.37 4.34
N LYS A 254 15.83 0.57 4.71
CA LYS A 254 17.21 0.60 4.22
C LYS A 254 17.99 -0.66 4.58
N ASN A 255 17.91 -1.10 5.82
CA ASN A 255 18.62 -2.31 6.27
C ASN A 255 18.11 -3.56 5.54
N PHE A 256 16.81 -3.61 5.25
CA PHE A 256 16.22 -4.69 4.47
C PHE A 256 16.78 -4.67 3.04
N MET A 257 16.75 -3.56 2.36
CA MET A 257 17.19 -3.43 0.95
C MET A 257 18.70 -3.52 0.76
N GLN A 258 19.53 -3.14 1.75
CA GLN A 258 21.00 -3.18 1.63
C GLN A 258 21.55 -4.60 1.38
N ARG A 259 20.87 -5.64 1.84
CA ARG A 259 21.28 -7.03 1.61
C ARG A 259 21.15 -7.42 0.14
N THR A 260 20.26 -6.81 -0.61
CA THR A 260 20.02 -7.06 -2.04
C THR A 260 20.99 -6.27 -2.92
N THR A 261 21.27 -5.00 -2.58
CA THR A 261 22.23 -4.20 -3.35
C THR A 261 23.65 -4.74 -3.28
N HIS A 262 24.09 -5.31 -2.15
CA HIS A 262 25.39 -5.99 -2.05
C HIS A 262 25.51 -7.25 -2.91
N ASN A 263 24.39 -7.93 -3.22
CA ASN A 263 24.39 -9.12 -4.09
C ASN A 263 24.32 -8.76 -5.59
N MET A 264 24.09 -7.51 -5.95
CA MET A 264 24.02 -7.04 -7.34
C MET A 264 25.33 -6.40 -7.82
N ASP A 265 26.23 -6.06 -6.90
CA ASP A 265 27.58 -5.52 -7.21
C ASP A 265 28.63 -6.65 -7.41
N LEU A 266 28.22 -7.91 -7.52
CA LEU A 266 29.01 -9.10 -7.84
C LEU A 266 28.57 -9.72 -9.18
#